data_d57e4f6c44f27a2da908c829b383fcfa
#
_entry.id   d57e4f6c44f27a2da908c829b383fcfa
#
_cell.length_a   1.000
_cell.length_b   1.000
_cell.length_c   1.000
_cell.angle_alpha   90.00
_cell.angle_beta   90.00
_cell.angle_gamma   90.00
#
_symmetry.space_group_name_H-M   'P 1'
#
loop_
_entity.id
_entity.type
_entity.pdbx_description
1 polymer ?
#
loop_
_entity_poly.entity_id
_entity_poly.type
_entity_poly.pdbx_seq_one_letter_code
_entity_poly.pdbx_strand_id
1 'polypeptide(L)'
;MDEDPFDAVRRELAEEAGLAAEHWRAALDLDLSNSITDARCLTWVAWGLSPVPVDPDPTEVIVSARVPFRDLLAESECGAVRDSLTVATAYKAYHMAREGALPAALAQAMLGA
;
A
#
# COMPACT_ATOMS: atom_id res chain seq x y z
N MET A 1 12.02 15.05 16.05
CA MET A 1 10.78 14.43 16.57
C MET A 1 10.16 13.58 15.47
N ASP A 2 9.84 12.35 15.80
CA ASP A 2 9.41 11.40 14.82
C ASP A 2 7.92 11.54 14.53
N GLU A 3 7.59 11.52 13.25
CA GLU A 3 6.21 11.51 12.81
C GLU A 3 5.58 10.15 13.11
N ASP A 4 4.32 10.14 13.56
CA ASP A 4 3.57 8.89 13.72
C ASP A 4 3.51 8.16 12.38
N PRO A 5 3.79 6.84 12.31
CA PRO A 5 3.78 6.10 11.04
C PRO A 5 2.48 6.22 10.26
N PHE A 6 1.34 6.27 10.93
CA PHE A 6 0.06 6.43 10.25
C PHE A 6 -0.07 7.81 9.62
N ASP A 7 0.36 8.85 10.32
CA ASP A 7 0.37 10.22 9.75
C ASP A 7 1.33 10.30 8.57
N ALA A 8 2.47 9.63 8.68
CA ALA A 8 3.46 9.60 7.60
C ALA A 8 2.90 8.96 6.33
N VAL A 9 2.23 7.82 6.42
CA VAL A 9 1.70 7.14 5.25
C VAL A 9 0.56 7.92 4.60
N ARG A 10 -0.25 8.60 5.39
CA ARG A 10 -1.31 9.48 4.86
C ARG A 10 -0.70 10.65 4.08
N ARG A 11 0.34 11.25 4.63
CA ARG A 11 1.06 12.34 3.98
C ARG A 11 1.71 11.87 2.67
N GLU A 12 2.37 10.72 2.70
CA GLU A 12 3.04 10.17 1.52
C GLU A 12 2.04 9.80 0.41
N LEU A 13 0.87 9.27 0.76
CA LEU A 13 -0.16 8.99 -0.24
C LEU A 13 -0.59 10.28 -0.94
N ALA A 14 -0.78 11.36 -0.20
CA ALA A 14 -1.14 12.64 -0.77
C ALA A 14 -0.02 13.21 -1.65
N GLU A 15 1.22 13.18 -1.17
CA GLU A 15 2.37 13.75 -1.88
C GLU A 15 2.73 12.97 -3.13
N GLU A 16 2.71 11.63 -3.05
CA GLU A 16 3.20 10.78 -4.12
C GLU A 16 2.12 10.41 -5.13
N ALA A 17 0.89 10.17 -4.67
CA ALA A 17 -0.19 9.71 -5.53
C ALA A 17 -1.31 10.74 -5.72
N GLY A 18 -1.30 11.84 -4.96
CA GLY A 18 -2.36 12.84 -5.05
C GLY A 18 -3.70 12.33 -4.56
N LEU A 19 -3.71 11.46 -3.56
CA LEU A 19 -4.91 10.81 -3.05
C LEU A 19 -5.03 10.96 -1.54
N ALA A 20 -6.28 11.02 -1.07
CA ALA A 20 -6.64 10.81 0.32
C ALA A 20 -7.58 9.60 0.39
N ALA A 21 -7.58 8.90 1.51
CA ALA A 21 -8.44 7.75 1.71
C ALA A 21 -9.31 7.96 2.94
N GLU A 22 -10.57 7.54 2.86
CA GLU A 22 -11.49 7.60 4.00
C GLU A 22 -11.24 6.48 4.99
N HIS A 23 -10.75 5.33 4.50
CA HIS A 23 -10.62 4.13 5.31
C HIS A 23 -9.22 3.54 5.18
N TRP A 24 -8.69 3.08 6.30
CA TRP A 24 -7.37 2.48 6.41
C TRP A 24 -7.44 1.23 7.28
N ARG A 25 -6.80 0.17 6.86
CA ARG A 25 -6.66 -1.04 7.65
C ARG A 25 -5.19 -1.45 7.68
N ALA A 26 -4.62 -1.64 8.87
CA ALA A 26 -3.25 -2.12 9.01
C ALA A 26 -3.11 -3.48 8.32
N ALA A 27 -2.05 -3.65 7.55
CA ALA A 27 -1.76 -4.89 6.85
C ALA A 27 -0.58 -5.62 7.46
N LEU A 28 0.61 -5.02 7.41
CA LEU A 28 1.83 -5.66 7.91
C LEU A 28 2.59 -4.76 8.87
N ASP A 29 3.28 -5.40 9.80
CA ASP A 29 4.20 -4.79 10.74
C ASP A 29 5.44 -5.69 10.75
N LEU A 30 6.50 -5.27 10.08
CA LEU A 30 7.65 -6.10 9.79
C LEU A 30 8.95 -5.47 10.28
N ASP A 31 9.86 -6.32 10.70
CA ASP A 31 11.26 -5.95 10.85
C ASP A 31 11.96 -6.17 9.50
N LEU A 32 12.68 -5.15 9.03
CA LEU A 32 13.35 -5.22 7.72
C LEU A 32 14.65 -6.02 7.78
N SER A 33 15.32 -6.02 8.95
CA SER A 33 16.51 -6.82 9.16
C SER A 33 16.62 -7.10 10.65
N ASN A 34 17.08 -8.29 10.98
CA ASN A 34 17.24 -8.70 12.37
C ASN A 34 18.69 -8.75 12.82
N SER A 35 19.65 -8.38 11.97
CA SER A 35 21.08 -8.54 12.31
C SER A 35 21.87 -7.24 12.28
N ILE A 36 21.52 -6.28 11.46
CA ILE A 36 22.30 -5.05 11.30
C ILE A 36 21.48 -3.77 11.41
N THR A 37 20.16 -3.88 11.49
CA THR A 37 19.30 -2.72 11.66
C THR A 37 18.08 -3.12 12.48
N ASP A 38 17.52 -2.14 13.20
CA ASP A 38 16.25 -2.28 13.91
C ASP A 38 15.11 -1.60 13.13
N ALA A 39 15.31 -1.35 11.84
CA ALA A 39 14.31 -0.71 11.01
C ALA A 39 13.04 -1.54 10.93
N ARG A 40 11.90 -0.88 11.08
CA ARG A 40 10.58 -1.47 11.10
C ARG A 40 9.75 -0.87 9.99
N CYS A 41 8.91 -1.66 9.37
CA CYS A 41 8.02 -1.21 8.31
C CYS A 41 6.58 -1.57 8.63
N LEU A 42 5.71 -0.58 8.46
CA LEU A 42 4.27 -0.74 8.63
C LEU A 42 3.60 -0.49 7.28
N THR A 43 2.66 -1.34 6.90
CA THR A 43 1.90 -1.17 5.68
C THR A 43 0.40 -1.19 5.95
N TRP A 44 -0.37 -0.62 5.04
CA TRP A 44 -1.83 -0.52 5.16
C TRP A 44 -2.50 -0.80 3.84
N VAL A 45 -3.76 -1.21 3.94
CA VAL A 45 -4.71 -1.16 2.82
C VAL A 45 -5.60 0.06 3.05
N ALA A 46 -5.80 0.85 2.01
CA ALA A 46 -6.62 2.06 2.08
C ALA A 46 -7.65 2.06 0.96
N TRP A 47 -8.83 2.59 1.27
CA TRP A 47 -9.91 2.67 0.28
C TRP A 47 -10.79 3.90 0.56
N GLY A 48 -11.77 4.13 -0.32
CA GLY A 48 -12.53 5.38 -0.27
C GLY A 48 -11.67 6.53 -0.74
N LEU A 49 -11.02 6.36 -1.89
CA LEU A 49 -10.01 7.29 -2.38
C LEU A 49 -10.65 8.51 -3.04
N SER A 50 -10.04 9.68 -2.80
CA SER A 50 -10.42 10.92 -3.46
C SER A 50 -9.16 11.70 -3.83
N PRO A 51 -9.21 12.48 -4.92
CA PRO A 51 -8.05 13.27 -5.31
C PRO A 51 -7.82 14.43 -4.35
N VAL A 52 -6.54 14.74 -4.11
CA VAL A 52 -6.12 15.93 -3.37
C VAL A 52 -5.02 16.62 -4.16
N PRO A 53 -4.83 17.94 -3.97
CA PRO A 53 -3.74 18.64 -4.65
C PRO A 53 -2.39 18.03 -4.31
N VAL A 54 -1.56 17.86 -5.32
CA VAL A 54 -0.17 17.44 -5.15
C VAL A 54 0.69 18.69 -5.11
N ASP A 55 1.59 18.78 -4.12
CA ASP A 55 2.59 19.83 -4.06
C ASP A 55 3.89 19.24 -4.62
N PRO A 56 4.20 19.49 -5.91
CA PRO A 56 5.30 18.77 -6.55
C PRO A 56 6.64 19.23 -6.01
N ASP A 57 7.48 18.25 -5.64
CA ASP A 57 8.87 18.51 -5.32
C ASP A 57 9.65 18.41 -6.63
N PRO A 58 10.29 19.50 -7.10
CA PRO A 58 10.99 19.46 -8.38
C PRO A 58 12.22 18.54 -8.38
N THR A 59 12.67 18.08 -7.21
CA THR A 59 13.79 17.16 -7.12
C THR A 59 13.36 15.69 -7.17
N GLU A 60 12.07 15.41 -7.08
CA GLU A 60 11.55 14.05 -7.11
C GLU A 60 10.76 13.81 -8.40
N VAL A 61 11.03 12.68 -9.04
CA VAL A 61 10.25 12.23 -10.19
C VAL A 61 9.59 10.91 -9.80
N ILE A 62 8.32 11.01 -9.40
CA ILE A 62 7.53 9.82 -9.02
C ILE A 62 6.43 9.66 -10.06
N VAL A 63 6.37 8.48 -10.65
CA VAL A 63 5.32 8.11 -11.60
C VAL A 63 4.39 7.14 -10.91
N SER A 64 3.13 7.56 -10.76
CA SER A 64 2.08 6.72 -10.16
C SER A 64 1.19 6.16 -11.25
N ALA A 65 0.77 4.92 -11.10
CA ALA A 65 -0.17 4.27 -11.99
C ALA A 65 -1.21 3.50 -11.18
N ARG A 66 -2.43 3.43 -11.73
CA ARG A 66 -3.49 2.60 -11.14
C ARG A 66 -3.59 1.33 -11.98
N VAL A 67 -3.51 0.20 -11.30
CA VAL A 67 -3.61 -1.10 -11.95
C VAL A 67 -4.64 -1.95 -11.20
N PRO A 68 -5.31 -2.89 -11.87
CA PRO A 68 -6.16 -3.85 -11.17
C PRO A 68 -5.34 -4.64 -10.14
N PHE A 69 -5.92 -4.88 -8.97
CA PHE A 69 -5.22 -5.62 -7.92
C PHE A 69 -4.75 -6.99 -8.40
N ARG A 70 -5.56 -7.67 -9.21
CA ARG A 70 -5.19 -8.99 -9.76
C ARG A 70 -3.91 -8.94 -10.60
N ASP A 71 -3.71 -7.84 -11.33
CA ASP A 71 -2.51 -7.68 -12.14
C ASP A 71 -1.29 -7.48 -11.24
N LEU A 72 -1.41 -6.69 -10.17
CA LEU A 72 -0.34 -6.54 -9.19
C LEU A 72 0.02 -7.88 -8.56
N LEU A 73 -0.98 -8.67 -8.18
CA LEU A 73 -0.77 -9.98 -7.57
C LEU A 73 -0.08 -10.93 -8.56
N ALA A 74 -0.54 -10.97 -9.80
CA ALA A 74 0.07 -11.81 -10.84
C ALA A 74 1.51 -11.41 -11.12
N GLU A 75 1.80 -10.12 -11.19
CA GLU A 75 3.15 -9.61 -11.40
C GLU A 75 4.06 -9.88 -10.20
N SER A 76 3.51 -9.91 -8.99
CA SER A 76 4.24 -10.32 -7.80
C SER A 76 4.57 -11.81 -7.83
N GLU A 77 3.63 -12.64 -8.28
CA GLU A 77 3.83 -14.09 -8.37
C GLU A 77 4.88 -14.47 -9.42
N CYS A 78 4.90 -13.80 -10.56
CA CYS A 78 5.83 -14.15 -11.65
C CYS A 78 7.18 -13.46 -11.53
N GLY A 79 7.37 -12.59 -10.54
CA GLY A 79 8.64 -11.90 -10.32
C GLY A 79 8.84 -10.63 -11.12
N ALA A 80 7.81 -10.13 -11.82
CA ALA A 80 7.89 -8.84 -12.50
C ALA A 80 7.94 -7.69 -11.50
N VAL A 81 7.18 -7.79 -10.41
CA VAL A 81 7.27 -6.87 -9.27
C VAL A 81 8.12 -7.55 -8.20
N ARG A 82 9.22 -6.91 -7.82
CA ARG A 82 10.23 -7.52 -6.96
C ARG A 82 10.46 -6.78 -5.65
N ASP A 83 9.88 -5.62 -5.46
CA ASP A 83 10.02 -4.90 -4.19
C ASP A 83 9.41 -5.73 -3.05
N SER A 84 10.20 -6.05 -2.04
CA SER A 84 9.79 -6.97 -0.98
C SER A 84 8.57 -6.50 -0.22
N LEU A 85 8.48 -5.19 0.06
CA LEU A 85 7.35 -4.65 0.81
C LEU A 85 6.08 -4.65 -0.03
N THR A 86 6.18 -4.34 -1.31
CA THR A 86 5.05 -4.39 -2.24
C THR A 86 4.53 -5.81 -2.39
N VAL A 87 5.43 -6.77 -2.60
CA VAL A 87 5.07 -8.19 -2.76
C VAL A 87 4.40 -8.71 -1.49
N ALA A 88 5.02 -8.50 -0.34
CA ALA A 88 4.47 -8.98 0.94
C ALA A 88 3.11 -8.36 1.23
N THR A 89 2.96 -7.06 0.99
CA THR A 89 1.69 -6.37 1.24
C THR A 89 0.60 -6.83 0.27
N ALA A 90 0.95 -7.08 -0.99
CA ALA A 90 -0.02 -7.60 -1.97
C ALA A 90 -0.57 -8.96 -1.52
N TYR A 91 0.29 -9.88 -1.07
CA TYR A 91 -0.17 -11.18 -0.58
C TYR A 91 -1.00 -11.04 0.71
N LYS A 92 -0.59 -10.14 1.61
CA LYS A 92 -1.37 -9.89 2.83
C LYS A 92 -2.75 -9.32 2.48
N ALA A 93 -2.81 -8.36 1.58
CA ALA A 93 -4.08 -7.78 1.15
C ALA A 93 -4.99 -8.81 0.49
N TYR A 94 -4.42 -9.71 -0.31
CA TYR A 94 -5.15 -10.82 -0.89
C TYR A 94 -5.76 -11.72 0.19
N HIS A 95 -4.94 -12.08 1.18
CA HIS A 95 -5.40 -12.89 2.31
C HIS A 95 -6.55 -12.19 3.07
N MET A 96 -6.38 -10.89 3.35
CA MET A 96 -7.40 -10.09 4.04
C MET A 96 -8.72 -10.07 3.26
N ALA A 97 -8.64 -9.93 1.93
CA ALA A 97 -9.83 -9.95 1.08
C ALA A 97 -10.54 -11.30 1.13
N ARG A 98 -9.78 -12.39 1.14
CA ARG A 98 -10.32 -13.74 1.17
C ARG A 98 -10.93 -14.10 2.52
N GLU A 99 -10.36 -13.59 3.61
CA GLU A 99 -10.77 -13.96 4.97
C GLU A 99 -11.83 -13.02 5.56
N GLY A 100 -12.35 -12.10 4.78
CA GLY A 100 -13.41 -11.21 5.26
C GLY A 100 -12.93 -10.08 6.14
N ALA A 101 -11.64 -9.77 6.12
CA ALA A 101 -11.07 -8.68 6.92
C ALA A 101 -11.27 -7.31 6.27
N LEU A 102 -11.75 -7.27 5.03
CA LEU A 102 -12.05 -6.05 4.29
C LEU A 102 -13.53 -6.01 3.92
N PRO A 103 -14.10 -4.82 3.66
CA PRO A 103 -15.50 -4.74 3.22
C PRO A 103 -15.75 -5.59 1.97
N ALA A 104 -16.93 -6.20 1.89
CA ALA A 104 -17.27 -7.14 0.82
C ALA A 104 -17.10 -6.53 -0.57
N ALA A 105 -17.54 -5.28 -0.76
CA ALA A 105 -17.41 -4.62 -2.07
C ALA A 105 -15.96 -4.44 -2.47
N LEU A 106 -15.10 -4.06 -1.52
CA LEU A 106 -13.67 -3.93 -1.79
C LEU A 106 -13.05 -5.28 -2.12
N ALA A 107 -13.35 -6.30 -1.33
CA ALA A 107 -12.83 -7.66 -1.56
C ALA A 107 -13.25 -8.17 -2.95
N GLN A 108 -14.50 -7.96 -3.36
CA GLN A 108 -14.97 -8.35 -4.69
C GLN A 108 -14.20 -7.62 -5.79
N ALA A 109 -13.99 -6.32 -5.63
CA ALA A 109 -13.22 -5.53 -6.61
C ALA A 109 -11.79 -6.05 -6.72
N MET A 110 -11.16 -6.39 -5.60
CA MET A 110 -9.79 -6.91 -5.57
C MET A 110 -9.69 -8.29 -6.19
N LEU A 111 -10.64 -9.18 -5.88
CA LEU A 111 -10.60 -10.56 -6.33
C LEU A 111 -11.17 -10.76 -7.73
N GLY A 112 -11.83 -9.76 -8.27
CA GLY A 112 -12.39 -9.83 -9.62
C GLY A 112 -13.57 -10.77 -9.74
N ALA A 113 -14.28 -10.96 -8.68
CA ALA A 113 -15.42 -11.86 -8.65
C ALA A 113 -16.71 -11.16 -9.06
#